data_8e5c191210bd8a65038be8645a995ca2
#
_entry.id   8e5c191210bd8a65038be8645a995ca2
#
_cell.length_a   1.000
_cell.length_b   1.000
_cell.length_c   1.000
_cell.angle_alpha   90.00
_cell.angle_beta   90.00
_cell.angle_gamma   90.00
#
_symmetry.space_group_name_H-M   'P 1'
#
loop_
_entity.id
_entity.type
_entity.pdbx_description
1 polymer ?
#
loop_
_entity_poly.entity_id
_entity_poly.type
_entity_poly.pdbx_seq_one_letter_code
_entity_poly.pdbx_strand_id
1 'polypeptide(L)'
;MQYIKLRYQTDEVDLFSDEDMDGNIQPISREDYERLLAYLKKKNPAAILPIQIAYYAGLRIGEACGLAWQDVNLEEQCLTIRRSIRYDGSKRKYIIGPTKRKKVRIVDFGDTLVEIFRNARKEQLKNRMQYGELYHTNYYKEVKEKNRVYYEYYCLDRTEEVPTDYKEISFVCLRPDGCLELPTTLGTVCRKVAKTLEGFEGFHFHQLRHTYTSNLLANGAAPKDVQELLGHSDVSTTMNVYAHSTRDAKRKSVRLLDKVVGND
;
A
#
# COMPACT_ATOMS: atom_id res chain seq x y z
N MET A 1 -19.16 -6.26 -16.79
CA MET A 1 -17.79 -6.30 -16.22
C MET A 1 -17.41 -7.74 -15.97
N GLN A 2 -16.47 -8.29 -16.74
CA GLN A 2 -15.97 -9.67 -16.50
C GLN A 2 -14.92 -9.64 -15.40
N TYR A 3 -15.20 -10.31 -14.29
CA TYR A 3 -14.22 -10.52 -13.22
C TYR A 3 -13.20 -11.54 -13.69
N ILE A 4 -11.92 -11.14 -13.73
CA ILE A 4 -10.82 -12.05 -14.06
C ILE A 4 -10.54 -12.92 -12.83
N LYS A 5 -10.92 -14.20 -12.90
CA LYS A 5 -10.66 -15.21 -11.87
C LYS A 5 -9.25 -15.78 -12.09
N LEU A 6 -8.25 -15.27 -11.36
CA LEU A 6 -6.87 -15.75 -11.44
C LEU A 6 -6.66 -16.96 -10.54
N ARG A 7 -6.17 -18.07 -11.10
CA ARG A 7 -5.76 -19.26 -10.34
C ARG A 7 -4.23 -19.31 -10.27
N TYR A 8 -3.68 -19.16 -9.05
CA TYR A 8 -2.26 -19.32 -8.78
C TYR A 8 -2.01 -20.40 -7.73
N GLN A 9 -1.07 -21.31 -8.00
CA GLN A 9 -0.33 -22.04 -6.98
C GLN A 9 1.02 -21.33 -6.82
N THR A 10 1.34 -20.93 -5.61
CA THR A 10 2.60 -20.26 -5.28
C THR A 10 3.40 -21.19 -4.38
N ASP A 11 4.49 -21.72 -4.94
CA ASP A 11 5.62 -22.29 -4.20
C ASP A 11 6.80 -21.34 -4.36
N GLU A 12 6.70 -20.10 -3.90
CA GLU A 12 7.82 -19.17 -3.89
C GLU A 12 7.85 -18.42 -2.55
N VAL A 13 9.00 -18.53 -1.92
CA VAL A 13 9.39 -17.77 -0.74
C VAL A 13 9.25 -16.28 -1.09
N ASP A 14 8.24 -15.66 -0.54
CA ASP A 14 8.05 -14.22 -0.60
C ASP A 14 9.18 -13.62 0.24
N LEU A 15 10.20 -13.04 -0.38
CA LEU A 15 11.34 -12.39 0.29
C LEU A 15 10.91 -11.26 1.25
N PHE A 16 9.62 -11.00 1.31
CA PHE A 16 8.93 -10.05 2.18
C PHE A 16 7.66 -10.68 2.78
N SER A 17 7.76 -11.92 3.29
CA SER A 17 6.61 -12.55 3.95
C SER A 17 6.26 -11.79 5.23
N ASP A 18 5.00 -11.36 5.31
CA ASP A 18 4.44 -10.64 6.46
C ASP A 18 4.43 -11.51 7.75
N GLU A 19 4.84 -12.78 7.68
CA GLU A 19 4.72 -13.78 8.74
C GLU A 19 5.97 -13.90 9.63
N ASP A 20 7.13 -13.38 9.19
CA ASP A 20 8.41 -13.54 9.91
C ASP A 20 8.76 -12.40 10.88
N MET A 21 7.82 -11.48 11.14
CA MET A 21 8.08 -10.31 11.99
C MET A 21 7.14 -10.27 13.22
N ASP A 22 7.12 -11.36 13.98
CA ASP A 22 6.50 -11.43 15.33
C ASP A 22 7.40 -10.77 16.40
N GLY A 23 8.05 -9.67 16.03
CA GLY A 23 8.76 -8.78 16.94
C GLY A 23 7.83 -7.64 17.38
N ASN A 24 8.13 -7.10 18.55
CA ASN A 24 7.43 -5.97 19.18
C ASN A 24 7.47 -4.69 18.30
N ILE A 25 6.71 -4.69 17.18
CA ILE A 25 6.67 -3.59 16.20
C ILE A 25 5.93 -2.42 16.84
N GLN A 26 6.65 -1.37 17.18
CA GLN A 26 6.07 -0.15 17.71
C GLN A 26 5.41 0.68 16.59
N PRO A 27 4.20 1.21 16.81
CA PRO A 27 3.59 2.15 15.89
C PRO A 27 4.45 3.41 15.74
N ILE A 28 4.50 3.96 14.54
CA ILE A 28 5.19 5.22 14.24
C ILE A 28 4.38 6.36 14.86
N SER A 29 5.01 7.20 15.67
CA SER A 29 4.39 8.39 16.23
C SER A 29 4.06 9.41 15.12
N ARG A 30 3.15 10.36 15.42
CA ARG A 30 2.85 11.43 14.45
C ARG A 30 4.10 12.28 14.14
N GLU A 31 4.89 12.60 15.15
CA GLU A 31 6.13 13.37 15.00
C GLU A 31 7.14 12.64 14.13
N ASP A 32 7.34 11.33 14.37
CA ASP A 32 8.22 10.52 13.55
C ASP A 32 7.72 10.39 12.11
N TYR A 33 6.40 10.25 11.93
CA TYR A 33 5.83 10.24 10.59
C TYR A 33 6.13 11.55 9.82
N GLU A 34 6.00 12.71 10.47
CA GLU A 34 6.34 14.00 9.87
C GLU A 34 7.86 14.11 9.56
N ARG A 35 8.73 13.59 10.45
CA ARG A 35 10.17 13.49 10.22
C ARG A 35 10.50 12.59 9.02
N LEU A 36 9.81 11.45 8.93
CA LEU A 36 9.93 10.53 7.79
C LEU A 36 9.60 11.23 6.47
N LEU A 37 8.45 11.91 6.40
CA LEU A 37 8.05 12.64 5.19
C LEU A 37 9.03 13.76 4.83
N ALA A 38 9.53 14.51 5.81
CA ALA A 38 10.53 15.55 5.60
C ALA A 38 11.85 14.97 5.05
N TYR A 39 12.30 13.83 5.55
CA TYR A 39 13.46 13.10 5.04
C TYR A 39 13.23 12.65 3.58
N LEU A 40 12.10 12.01 3.30
CA LEU A 40 11.78 11.49 1.97
C LEU A 40 11.64 12.60 0.94
N LYS A 41 11.07 13.74 1.29
CA LYS A 41 10.97 14.91 0.41
C LYS A 41 12.32 15.37 -0.14
N LYS A 42 13.39 15.21 0.65
CA LYS A 42 14.76 15.58 0.25
C LYS A 42 15.49 14.45 -0.49
N LYS A 43 15.20 13.19 -0.17
CA LYS A 43 16.02 12.04 -0.60
C LYS A 43 15.33 11.13 -1.62
N ASN A 44 14.03 10.88 -1.47
CA ASN A 44 13.26 9.93 -2.28
C ASN A 44 11.79 10.38 -2.40
N PRO A 45 11.47 11.50 -3.07
CA PRO A 45 10.12 12.07 -3.09
C PRO A 45 9.07 11.13 -3.69
N ALA A 46 9.44 10.26 -4.63
CA ALA A 46 8.52 9.27 -5.22
C ALA A 46 7.98 8.25 -4.20
N ALA A 47 8.73 7.99 -3.11
CA ALA A 47 8.30 7.08 -2.06
C ALA A 47 7.23 7.67 -1.12
N ILE A 48 6.99 8.99 -1.16
CA ILE A 48 6.06 9.66 -0.25
C ILE A 48 4.64 9.14 -0.45
N LEU A 49 4.14 9.12 -1.67
CA LEU A 49 2.76 8.75 -1.96
C LEU A 49 2.42 7.31 -1.51
N PRO A 50 3.18 6.27 -1.89
CA PRO A 50 2.89 4.91 -1.42
C PRO A 50 3.01 4.76 0.11
N ILE A 51 3.92 5.51 0.77
CA ILE A 51 4.03 5.54 2.23
C ILE A 51 2.80 6.19 2.87
N GLN A 52 2.31 7.31 2.32
CA GLN A 52 1.08 7.96 2.78
C GLN A 52 -0.14 7.04 2.62
N ILE A 53 -0.28 6.37 1.48
CA ILE A 53 -1.36 5.41 1.25
C ILE A 53 -1.30 4.26 2.27
N ALA A 54 -0.12 3.71 2.55
CA ALA A 54 0.03 2.66 3.55
C ALA A 54 -0.28 3.15 4.97
N TYR A 55 0.11 4.38 5.31
CA TYR A 55 -0.15 4.98 6.62
C TYR A 55 -1.64 5.26 6.86
N TYR A 56 -2.38 5.75 5.84
CA TYR A 56 -3.78 6.16 5.97
C TYR A 56 -4.80 5.10 5.54
N ALA A 57 -4.40 4.04 4.83
CA ALA A 57 -5.29 2.98 4.36
C ALA A 57 -4.78 1.56 4.64
N GLY A 58 -3.64 1.41 5.29
CA GLY A 58 -3.12 0.12 5.74
C GLY A 58 -2.75 -0.86 4.62
N LEU A 59 -2.43 -0.38 3.41
CA LEU A 59 -2.10 -1.24 2.27
C LEU A 59 -0.73 -1.90 2.42
N ARG A 60 -0.60 -3.13 1.92
CA ARG A 60 0.70 -3.79 1.75
C ARG A 60 1.49 -3.12 0.62
N ILE A 61 2.82 -3.24 0.66
CA ILE A 61 3.72 -2.62 -0.33
C ILE A 61 3.33 -2.92 -1.78
N GLY A 62 3.07 -4.19 -2.11
CA GLY A 62 2.65 -4.58 -3.45
C GLY A 62 1.24 -4.12 -3.82
N GLU A 63 0.33 -3.95 -2.84
CA GLU A 63 -1.01 -3.41 -3.04
C GLU A 63 -0.94 -1.89 -3.30
N ALA A 64 -0.13 -1.15 -2.53
CA ALA A 64 0.08 0.28 -2.73
C ALA A 64 0.69 0.58 -4.11
N CYS A 65 1.73 -0.17 -4.52
CA CYS A 65 2.29 -0.06 -5.86
C CYS A 65 1.31 -0.48 -6.96
N GLY A 66 0.46 -1.48 -6.69
CA GLY A 66 -0.53 -2.01 -7.65
C GLY A 66 -1.82 -1.21 -7.74
N LEU A 67 -2.00 -0.15 -6.95
CA LEU A 67 -3.20 0.67 -6.98
C LEU A 67 -3.27 1.46 -8.29
N ALA A 68 -4.39 1.35 -9.01
CA ALA A 68 -4.65 2.10 -10.21
C ALA A 68 -5.78 3.12 -10.00
N TRP A 69 -5.79 4.21 -10.77
CA TRP A 69 -6.79 5.28 -10.62
C TRP A 69 -8.23 4.81 -10.78
N GLN A 70 -8.48 3.77 -11.58
CA GLN A 70 -9.80 3.17 -11.71
C GLN A 70 -10.32 2.47 -10.44
N ASP A 71 -9.44 2.24 -9.46
CA ASP A 71 -9.76 1.61 -8.17
C ASP A 71 -9.92 2.63 -7.04
N VAL A 72 -9.73 3.92 -7.33
CA VAL A 72 -9.85 5.03 -6.39
C VAL A 72 -11.16 5.76 -6.64
N ASN A 73 -12.10 5.65 -5.72
CA ASN A 73 -13.34 6.43 -5.74
C ASN A 73 -13.21 7.57 -4.72
N LEU A 74 -13.03 8.80 -5.21
CA LEU A 74 -12.88 9.99 -4.35
C LEU A 74 -14.22 10.52 -3.81
N GLU A 75 -15.33 10.19 -4.45
CA GLU A 75 -16.67 10.60 -4.02
C GLU A 75 -17.15 9.73 -2.86
N GLU A 76 -17.05 8.40 -3.03
CA GLU A 76 -17.38 7.43 -1.99
C GLU A 76 -16.24 7.23 -0.98
N GLN A 77 -15.09 7.90 -1.16
CA GLN A 77 -13.90 7.80 -0.31
C GLN A 77 -13.46 6.36 -0.05
N CYS A 78 -13.38 5.53 -1.11
CA CYS A 78 -12.99 4.14 -0.97
C CYS A 78 -12.01 3.68 -2.05
N LEU A 79 -11.21 2.67 -1.71
CA LEU A 79 -10.27 1.96 -2.58
C LEU A 79 -10.77 0.54 -2.82
N THR A 80 -10.72 0.09 -4.07
CA THR A 80 -10.93 -1.33 -4.39
C THR A 80 -9.57 -2.03 -4.54
N ILE A 81 -9.17 -2.80 -3.54
CA ILE A 81 -7.91 -3.52 -3.54
C ILE A 81 -8.08 -4.89 -4.19
N ARG A 82 -7.65 -5.00 -5.46
CA ARG A 82 -7.82 -6.21 -6.29
C ARG A 82 -6.52 -6.79 -6.83
N ARG A 83 -5.41 -6.04 -6.79
CA ARG A 83 -4.12 -6.47 -7.34
C ARG A 83 -2.96 -6.14 -6.43
N SER A 84 -1.85 -6.83 -6.68
CA SER A 84 -0.57 -6.60 -6.04
C SER A 84 0.53 -6.74 -7.08
N ILE A 85 1.57 -5.93 -6.99
CA ILE A 85 2.76 -6.05 -7.83
C ILE A 85 3.86 -6.70 -7.01
N ARG A 86 4.56 -7.66 -7.63
CA ARG A 86 5.70 -8.35 -7.04
C ARG A 86 6.78 -8.59 -8.08
N TYR A 87 8.02 -8.72 -7.64
CA TYR A 87 9.10 -9.19 -8.47
C TYR A 87 9.13 -10.73 -8.45
N ASP A 88 9.16 -11.33 -9.64
CA ASP A 88 9.34 -12.76 -9.83
C ASP A 88 10.82 -13.02 -10.17
N GLY A 89 11.56 -13.56 -9.22
CA GLY A 89 13.00 -13.80 -9.37
C GLY A 89 13.33 -14.87 -10.42
N SER A 90 12.45 -15.86 -10.61
CA SER A 90 12.63 -16.91 -11.60
C SER A 90 12.48 -16.38 -13.02
N LYS A 91 11.55 -15.46 -13.23
CA LYS A 91 11.28 -14.81 -14.53
C LYS A 91 12.08 -13.52 -14.72
N ARG A 92 12.69 -12.98 -13.66
CA ARG A 92 13.37 -11.67 -13.64
C ARG A 92 12.49 -10.53 -14.11
N LYS A 93 11.18 -10.59 -13.78
CA LYS A 93 10.16 -9.62 -14.20
C LYS A 93 9.26 -9.22 -13.05
N TYR A 94 8.62 -8.05 -13.20
CA TYR A 94 7.52 -7.67 -12.32
C TYR A 94 6.21 -8.25 -12.81
N ILE A 95 5.47 -8.84 -11.90
CA ILE A 95 4.19 -9.50 -12.17
C ILE A 95 3.10 -8.75 -11.44
N ILE A 96 2.04 -8.44 -12.17
CA ILE A 96 0.78 -7.97 -11.61
C ILE A 96 -0.07 -9.21 -11.31
N GLY A 97 -0.36 -9.43 -10.04
CA GLY A 97 -1.16 -10.57 -9.59
C GLY A 97 -2.32 -10.15 -8.71
N PRO A 98 -3.13 -11.11 -8.24
CA PRO A 98 -4.12 -10.85 -7.21
C PRO A 98 -3.43 -10.53 -5.88
N THR A 99 -4.19 -9.99 -4.94
CA THR A 99 -3.75 -9.85 -3.55
C THR A 99 -3.34 -11.21 -2.96
N LYS A 100 -2.49 -11.23 -1.93
CA LYS A 100 -1.95 -12.46 -1.29
C LYS A 100 -3.02 -13.54 -1.01
N ARG A 101 -4.26 -13.14 -0.73
CA ARG A 101 -5.39 -14.05 -0.45
C ARG A 101 -6.42 -14.13 -1.57
N LYS A 102 -6.11 -13.60 -2.74
CA LYS A 102 -7.00 -13.57 -3.93
C LYS A 102 -8.38 -12.94 -3.65
N LYS A 103 -8.54 -12.18 -2.55
CA LYS A 103 -9.77 -11.50 -2.18
C LYS A 103 -9.71 -10.04 -2.61
N VAL A 104 -10.73 -9.60 -3.32
CA VAL A 104 -10.99 -8.18 -3.53
C VAL A 104 -11.61 -7.66 -2.24
N ARG A 105 -11.13 -6.50 -1.77
CA ARG A 105 -11.70 -5.81 -0.62
C ARG A 105 -11.85 -4.32 -0.91
N ILE A 106 -12.78 -3.70 -0.24
CA ILE A 106 -12.95 -2.26 -0.20
C ILE A 106 -12.29 -1.74 1.08
N VAL A 107 -11.59 -0.62 0.97
CA VAL A 107 -10.95 0.07 2.09
C VAL A 107 -11.41 1.51 2.04
N ASP A 108 -12.18 1.92 3.03
CA ASP A 108 -12.62 3.31 3.18
C ASP A 108 -11.48 4.18 3.71
N PHE A 109 -11.50 5.46 3.34
CA PHE A 109 -10.47 6.42 3.77
C PHE A 109 -11.06 7.81 4.03
N GLY A 110 -10.36 8.60 4.85
CA GLY A 110 -10.80 9.95 5.24
C GLY A 110 -10.31 11.06 4.32
N ASP A 111 -10.75 12.28 4.60
CA ASP A 111 -10.51 13.50 3.82
C ASP A 111 -9.03 13.79 3.57
N THR A 112 -8.16 13.47 4.52
CA THR A 112 -6.70 13.62 4.36
C THR A 112 -6.20 12.87 3.12
N LEU A 113 -6.66 11.62 2.92
CA LEU A 113 -6.22 10.83 1.78
C LEU A 113 -6.90 11.28 0.48
N VAL A 114 -8.11 11.87 0.53
CA VAL A 114 -8.75 12.56 -0.61
C VAL A 114 -7.83 13.65 -1.15
N GLU A 115 -7.35 14.54 -0.28
CA GLU A 115 -6.46 15.64 -0.67
C GLU A 115 -5.11 15.12 -1.21
N ILE A 116 -4.55 14.07 -0.61
CA ILE A 116 -3.33 13.43 -1.09
C ILE A 116 -3.53 12.90 -2.52
N PHE A 117 -4.63 12.20 -2.80
CA PHE A 117 -4.92 11.69 -4.14
C PHE A 117 -5.17 12.81 -5.17
N ARG A 118 -5.90 13.86 -4.79
CA ARG A 118 -6.12 15.03 -5.67
C ARG A 118 -4.78 15.69 -6.05
N ASN A 119 -3.89 15.85 -5.08
CA ASN A 119 -2.57 16.44 -5.32
C ASN A 119 -1.69 15.50 -6.17
N ALA A 120 -1.71 14.21 -5.90
CA ALA A 120 -0.99 13.22 -6.70
C ALA A 120 -1.43 13.22 -8.17
N ARG A 121 -2.74 13.31 -8.43
CA ARG A 121 -3.28 13.39 -9.79
C ARG A 121 -2.85 14.66 -10.52
N LYS A 122 -2.86 15.81 -9.83
CA LYS A 122 -2.35 17.08 -10.38
C LYS A 122 -0.86 17.00 -10.71
N GLU A 123 -0.07 16.41 -9.81
CA GLU A 123 1.38 16.30 -10.00
C GLU A 123 1.71 15.34 -11.16
N GLN A 124 0.98 14.22 -11.30
CA GLN A 124 1.16 13.33 -12.46
C GLN A 124 0.86 14.04 -13.79
N LEU A 125 -0.20 14.84 -13.86
CA LEU A 125 -0.52 15.63 -15.06
C LEU A 125 0.58 16.65 -15.38
N LYS A 126 1.08 17.35 -14.37
CA LYS A 126 2.19 18.30 -14.52
C LYS A 126 3.45 17.60 -15.02
N ASN A 127 3.82 16.47 -14.40
CA ASN A 127 4.98 15.67 -14.80
C ASN A 127 4.84 15.17 -16.24
N ARG A 128 3.67 14.70 -16.64
CA ARG A 128 3.40 14.26 -18.02
C ARG A 128 3.62 15.38 -19.03
N MET A 129 3.21 16.60 -18.70
CA MET A 129 3.45 17.78 -19.55
C MET A 129 4.94 18.16 -19.59
N GLN A 130 5.62 18.09 -18.44
CA GLN A 130 7.03 18.48 -18.32
C GLN A 130 7.97 17.50 -19.03
N TYR A 131 7.73 16.20 -18.92
CA TYR A 131 8.56 15.15 -19.56
C TYR A 131 8.22 14.96 -21.05
N GLY A 132 7.01 15.33 -21.50
CA GLY A 132 6.62 15.24 -22.91
C GLY A 132 6.76 13.84 -23.48
N GLU A 133 7.60 13.67 -24.50
CA GLU A 133 7.84 12.38 -25.16
C GLU A 133 8.63 11.39 -24.31
N LEU A 134 9.41 11.88 -23.36
CA LEU A 134 10.17 11.04 -22.41
C LEU A 134 9.32 10.54 -21.25
N TYR A 135 8.02 10.87 -21.22
CA TYR A 135 7.13 10.37 -20.18
C TYR A 135 6.70 8.94 -20.49
N HIS A 136 6.93 8.05 -19.52
CA HIS A 136 6.60 6.65 -19.67
C HIS A 136 5.13 6.36 -19.42
N THR A 137 4.61 5.38 -20.14
CA THR A 137 3.28 4.81 -19.97
C THR A 137 3.40 3.37 -19.51
N ASN A 138 2.51 2.97 -18.60
CA ASN A 138 2.56 1.66 -17.96
C ASN A 138 1.59 0.70 -18.65
N TYR A 139 2.06 -0.50 -18.93
CA TYR A 139 1.32 -1.54 -19.61
C TYR A 139 1.41 -2.87 -18.88
N TYR A 140 0.48 -3.75 -19.20
CA TYR A 140 0.56 -5.15 -18.83
C TYR A 140 0.24 -6.05 -20.03
N LYS A 141 0.86 -7.23 -20.02
CA LYS A 141 0.63 -8.28 -21.00
C LYS A 141 0.14 -9.53 -20.30
N GLU A 142 -0.94 -10.13 -20.81
CA GLU A 142 -1.40 -11.43 -20.35
C GLU A 142 -0.49 -12.51 -20.92
N VAL A 143 0.06 -13.36 -20.04
CA VAL A 143 0.88 -14.51 -20.42
C VAL A 143 0.21 -15.78 -19.96
N LYS A 144 0.04 -16.71 -20.92
CA LYS A 144 -0.55 -18.03 -20.68
C LYS A 144 0.54 -19.09 -20.76
N GLU A 145 0.85 -19.72 -19.63
CA GLU A 145 1.81 -20.82 -19.55
C GLU A 145 1.11 -22.08 -19.03
N LYS A 146 0.98 -23.13 -19.87
CA LYS A 146 0.30 -24.40 -19.51
C LYS A 146 -1.06 -24.12 -18.84
N ASN A 147 -1.14 -24.27 -17.52
CA ASN A 147 -2.37 -24.08 -16.73
C ASN A 147 -2.40 -22.78 -15.91
N ARG A 148 -1.48 -21.83 -16.19
CA ARG A 148 -1.35 -20.56 -15.43
C ARG A 148 -1.53 -19.38 -16.35
N VAL A 149 -2.27 -18.37 -15.88
CA VAL A 149 -2.36 -17.05 -16.48
C VAL A 149 -1.81 -16.04 -15.49
N TYR A 150 -0.88 -15.21 -15.94
CA TYR A 150 -0.32 -14.11 -15.16
C TYR A 150 -0.13 -12.90 -16.04
N TYR A 151 0.14 -11.73 -15.45
CA TYR A 151 0.29 -10.47 -16.15
C TYR A 151 1.69 -9.92 -15.89
N GLU A 152 2.46 -9.77 -16.94
CA GLU A 152 3.77 -9.11 -16.90
C GLU A 152 3.58 -7.59 -16.97
N TYR A 153 4.34 -6.85 -16.18
CA TYR A 153 4.38 -5.40 -16.17
C TYR A 153 5.45 -4.89 -17.12
N TYR A 154 5.12 -3.85 -17.89
CA TYR A 154 6.01 -3.13 -18.79
C TYR A 154 5.84 -1.62 -18.62
N CYS A 155 6.95 -0.88 -18.84
CA CYS A 155 7.00 0.57 -18.79
C CYS A 155 7.72 1.04 -20.06
N LEU A 156 7.01 1.74 -20.92
CA LEU A 156 7.49 2.17 -22.24
C LEU A 156 7.39 3.69 -22.34
N ASP A 157 8.37 4.34 -22.97
CA ASP A 157 8.25 5.74 -23.35
C ASP A 157 7.46 5.89 -24.67
N ARG A 158 7.17 7.12 -25.06
CA ARG A 158 6.36 7.39 -26.26
C ARG A 158 7.08 7.14 -27.57
N THR A 159 8.39 6.93 -27.53
CA THR A 159 9.19 6.64 -28.73
C THR A 159 9.20 5.15 -29.04
N GLU A 160 8.82 4.32 -28.08
CA GLU A 160 8.77 2.87 -28.22
C GLU A 160 7.44 2.43 -28.86
N GLU A 161 7.51 1.49 -29.77
CA GLU A 161 6.34 0.88 -30.39
C GLU A 161 5.61 -0.02 -29.37
N VAL A 162 4.33 0.26 -29.12
CA VAL A 162 3.52 -0.51 -28.17
C VAL A 162 2.97 -1.76 -28.88
N PRO A 163 3.35 -2.98 -28.44
CA PRO A 163 2.79 -4.21 -29.01
C PRO A 163 1.27 -4.28 -28.83
N THR A 164 0.57 -4.86 -29.82
CA THR A 164 -0.91 -4.91 -29.87
C THR A 164 -1.54 -5.72 -28.74
N ASP A 165 -0.79 -6.62 -28.11
CA ASP A 165 -1.22 -7.44 -26.99
C ASP A 165 -0.98 -6.80 -25.61
N TYR A 166 -0.42 -5.56 -25.57
CA TYR A 166 -0.24 -4.79 -24.37
C TYR A 166 -1.50 -3.97 -24.05
N LYS A 167 -1.85 -3.91 -22.77
CA LYS A 167 -2.97 -3.11 -22.27
C LYS A 167 -2.45 -2.04 -21.32
N GLU A 168 -2.86 -0.81 -21.57
CA GLU A 168 -2.49 0.32 -20.69
C GLU A 168 -3.14 0.20 -19.31
N ILE A 169 -2.40 0.64 -18.29
CA ILE A 169 -2.87 0.74 -16.92
C ILE A 169 -2.34 2.02 -16.27
N SER A 170 -3.25 2.81 -15.71
CA SER A 170 -2.92 4.07 -15.05
C SER A 170 -2.75 3.85 -13.55
N PHE A 171 -1.51 3.71 -13.09
CA PHE A 171 -1.19 3.54 -11.67
C PHE A 171 -1.21 4.86 -10.90
N VAL A 172 -1.44 4.75 -9.58
CA VAL A 172 -1.43 5.89 -8.65
C VAL A 172 0.00 6.25 -8.23
N CYS A 173 0.83 5.28 -7.91
CA CYS A 173 2.17 5.50 -7.37
C CYS A 173 3.22 5.52 -8.48
N LEU A 174 3.37 6.68 -9.13
CA LEU A 174 4.34 6.88 -10.21
C LEU A 174 5.51 7.76 -9.75
N ARG A 175 6.66 7.53 -10.36
CA ARG A 175 7.80 8.45 -10.35
C ARG A 175 7.53 9.64 -11.28
N PRO A 176 8.31 10.72 -11.20
CA PRO A 176 8.11 11.89 -12.06
C PRO A 176 8.19 11.58 -13.55
N ASP A 177 8.99 10.59 -13.95
CA ASP A 177 9.14 10.13 -15.34
C ASP A 177 7.97 9.26 -15.85
N GLY A 178 6.94 9.02 -15.03
CA GLY A 178 5.79 8.17 -15.37
C GLY A 178 5.98 6.68 -15.09
N CYS A 179 7.19 6.23 -14.77
CA CYS A 179 7.41 4.84 -14.38
C CYS A 179 6.80 4.54 -13.01
N LEU A 180 6.39 3.30 -12.83
CA LEU A 180 5.85 2.84 -11.55
C LEU A 180 6.91 2.88 -10.44
N GLU A 181 6.51 3.34 -9.25
CA GLU A 181 7.30 3.15 -8.04
C GLU A 181 7.20 1.68 -7.60
N LEU A 182 8.31 0.97 -7.71
CA LEU A 182 8.34 -0.49 -7.57
C LEU A 182 8.51 -0.94 -6.11
N PRO A 183 7.91 -2.08 -5.70
CA PRO A 183 8.04 -2.60 -4.33
C PRO A 183 9.49 -2.79 -3.89
N THR A 184 10.38 -3.24 -4.78
CA THR A 184 11.81 -3.43 -4.47
C THR A 184 12.53 -2.12 -4.22
N THR A 185 12.17 -1.07 -4.96
CA THR A 185 12.69 0.29 -4.75
C THR A 185 12.23 0.83 -3.40
N LEU A 186 10.94 0.72 -3.08
CA LEU A 186 10.40 1.13 -1.77
C LEU A 186 11.06 0.37 -0.62
N GLY A 187 11.25 -0.96 -0.75
CA GLY A 187 11.97 -1.75 0.25
C GLY A 187 13.41 -1.27 0.45
N THR A 188 14.08 -0.82 -0.62
CA THR A 188 15.42 -0.23 -0.53
C THR A 188 15.39 1.15 0.14
N VAL A 189 14.37 1.96 -0.15
CA VAL A 189 14.17 3.26 0.52
C VAL A 189 13.95 3.05 2.02
N CYS A 190 13.09 2.12 2.42
CA CYS A 190 12.86 1.80 3.84
C CYS A 190 14.16 1.38 4.55
N ARG A 191 14.97 0.51 3.92
CA ARG A 191 16.28 0.12 4.47
C ARG A 191 17.25 1.29 4.59
N LYS A 192 17.22 2.27 3.66
CA LYS A 192 18.02 3.50 3.77
C LYS A 192 17.53 4.36 4.92
N VAL A 193 16.21 4.55 5.06
CA VAL A 193 15.62 5.27 6.20
C VAL A 193 16.09 4.63 7.52
N ALA A 194 15.94 3.31 7.66
CA ALA A 194 16.35 2.57 8.85
C ALA A 194 17.84 2.74 9.24
N LYS A 195 18.69 3.00 8.25
CA LYS A 195 20.13 3.20 8.45
C LYS A 195 20.56 4.64 8.71
N THR A 196 19.76 5.61 8.28
CA THR A 196 20.21 7.01 8.23
C THR A 196 19.34 7.98 9.01
N LEU A 197 18.10 7.62 9.34
CA LEU A 197 17.18 8.45 10.11
C LEU A 197 17.12 7.91 11.55
N GLU A 198 17.64 8.67 12.49
CA GLU A 198 17.65 8.34 13.92
C GLU A 198 16.22 8.08 14.44
N GLY A 199 16.04 6.98 15.20
CA GLY A 199 14.75 6.53 15.71
C GLY A 199 13.97 5.66 14.73
N PHE A 200 14.54 5.32 13.56
CA PHE A 200 13.94 4.44 12.57
C PHE A 200 14.70 3.12 12.38
N GLU A 201 15.47 2.71 13.38
CA GLU A 201 16.18 1.44 13.35
C GLU A 201 15.21 0.28 13.12
N GLY A 202 15.45 -0.50 12.06
CA GLY A 202 14.57 -1.60 11.68
C GLY A 202 13.30 -1.19 10.91
N PHE A 203 13.16 0.08 10.52
CA PHE A 203 12.02 0.56 9.75
C PHE A 203 11.84 -0.25 8.47
N HIS A 204 10.61 -0.70 8.24
CA HIS A 204 10.18 -1.41 7.05
C HIS A 204 8.75 -1.02 6.67
N PHE A 205 8.38 -1.20 5.40
CA PHE A 205 7.11 -0.70 4.88
C PHE A 205 5.88 -1.23 5.63
N HIS A 206 5.93 -2.48 6.11
CA HIS A 206 4.81 -3.10 6.83
C HIS A 206 4.50 -2.42 8.17
N GLN A 207 5.48 -1.74 8.79
CA GLN A 207 5.27 -0.96 10.02
C GLN A 207 4.22 0.14 9.85
N LEU A 208 4.06 0.71 8.64
CA LEU A 208 3.01 1.69 8.33
C LEU A 208 1.61 1.07 8.50
N ARG A 209 1.44 -0.17 8.07
CA ARG A 209 0.18 -0.91 8.22
C ARG A 209 -0.07 -1.27 9.70
N HIS A 210 0.97 -1.63 10.46
CA HIS A 210 0.85 -1.80 11.90
C HIS A 210 0.44 -0.50 12.59
N THR A 211 1.02 0.62 12.20
CA THR A 211 0.66 1.95 12.69
C THR A 211 -0.80 2.28 12.41
N TYR A 212 -1.28 2.05 11.18
CA TYR A 212 -2.68 2.21 10.81
C TYR A 212 -3.60 1.39 11.73
N THR A 213 -3.30 0.11 11.91
CA THR A 213 -4.05 -0.81 12.77
C THR A 213 -4.10 -0.32 14.21
N SER A 214 -2.94 0.00 14.78
CA SER A 214 -2.82 0.48 16.18
C SER A 214 -3.57 1.79 16.39
N ASN A 215 -3.48 2.73 15.43
CA ASN A 215 -4.16 4.02 15.52
C ASN A 215 -5.69 3.84 15.48
N LEU A 216 -6.23 3.00 14.61
CA LEU A 216 -7.67 2.74 14.55
C LEU A 216 -8.17 2.14 15.85
N LEU A 217 -7.51 1.08 16.34
CA LEU A 217 -7.91 0.39 17.58
C LEU A 217 -7.77 1.30 18.81
N ALA A 218 -6.69 2.09 18.89
CA ALA A 218 -6.48 3.03 20.01
C ALA A 218 -7.51 4.17 20.03
N ASN A 219 -8.13 4.48 18.88
CA ASN A 219 -9.19 5.48 18.76
C ASN A 219 -10.61 4.87 18.79
N GLY A 220 -10.73 3.59 19.13
CA GLY A 220 -12.03 2.96 19.41
C GLY A 220 -12.70 2.28 18.22
N ALA A 221 -12.00 2.08 17.11
CA ALA A 221 -12.52 1.28 16.02
C ALA A 221 -12.74 -0.18 16.46
N ALA A 222 -13.84 -0.78 16.03
CA ALA A 222 -14.12 -2.17 16.38
C ALA A 222 -13.08 -3.11 15.72
N PRO A 223 -12.50 -4.08 16.44
CA PRO A 223 -11.48 -4.99 15.89
C PRO A 223 -11.96 -5.74 14.64
N LYS A 224 -13.25 -6.00 14.54
CA LYS A 224 -13.86 -6.66 13.39
C LYS A 224 -13.80 -5.78 12.13
N ASP A 225 -14.12 -4.50 12.26
CA ASP A 225 -14.07 -3.54 11.16
C ASP A 225 -12.62 -3.36 10.68
N VAL A 226 -11.68 -3.23 11.62
CA VAL A 226 -10.24 -3.15 11.30
C VAL A 226 -9.76 -4.41 10.57
N GLN A 227 -10.22 -5.60 11.01
CA GLN A 227 -9.92 -6.86 10.33
C GLN A 227 -10.40 -6.85 8.86
N GLU A 228 -11.61 -6.36 8.61
CA GLU A 228 -12.21 -6.30 7.26
C GLU A 228 -11.46 -5.31 6.38
N LEU A 229 -11.18 -4.10 6.84
CA LEU A 229 -10.37 -3.10 6.15
C LEU A 229 -8.98 -3.64 5.75
N LEU A 230 -8.35 -4.36 6.65
CA LEU A 230 -7.04 -4.96 6.41
C LEU A 230 -7.10 -6.22 5.53
N GLY A 231 -8.25 -6.90 5.47
CA GLY A 231 -8.41 -8.19 4.81
C GLY A 231 -7.64 -9.31 5.54
N HIS A 232 -7.57 -9.25 6.88
CA HIS A 232 -7.05 -10.35 7.69
C HIS A 232 -8.04 -11.51 7.72
N SER A 233 -7.54 -12.75 7.59
CA SER A 233 -8.40 -13.94 7.68
C SER A 233 -8.80 -14.25 9.10
N ASP A 234 -7.98 -13.83 10.07
CA ASP A 234 -8.14 -14.11 11.49
C ASP A 234 -8.07 -12.79 12.29
N VAL A 235 -9.02 -12.63 13.21
CA VAL A 235 -9.07 -11.50 14.17
C VAL A 235 -7.86 -11.54 15.10
N SER A 236 -7.30 -12.71 15.38
CA SER A 236 -6.11 -12.86 16.23
C SER A 236 -4.95 -12.01 15.74
N THR A 237 -4.72 -11.95 14.42
CA THR A 237 -3.67 -11.10 13.83
C THR A 237 -3.89 -9.61 14.15
N THR A 238 -5.15 -9.15 14.14
CA THR A 238 -5.50 -7.77 14.50
C THR A 238 -5.40 -7.56 16.01
N MET A 239 -5.81 -8.54 16.79
CA MET A 239 -5.76 -8.49 18.26
C MET A 239 -4.34 -8.56 18.81
N ASN A 240 -3.43 -9.29 18.16
CA ASN A 240 -2.01 -9.32 18.55
C ASN A 240 -1.38 -7.93 18.44
N VAL A 241 -1.72 -7.15 17.41
CA VAL A 241 -1.30 -5.75 17.30
C VAL A 241 -1.85 -4.91 18.45
N TYR A 242 -3.07 -5.22 18.93
CA TYR A 242 -3.72 -4.52 20.04
C TYR A 242 -3.24 -4.98 21.44
N ALA A 243 -2.67 -6.17 21.58
CA ALA A 243 -2.17 -6.69 22.85
C ALA A 243 -1.14 -5.77 23.52
N HIS A 244 -0.48 -4.93 22.73
CA HIS A 244 0.42 -3.86 23.19
C HIS A 244 -0.27 -2.52 23.45
N SER A 245 -1.63 -2.49 23.58
CA SER A 245 -2.37 -1.27 23.84
C SER A 245 -1.91 -0.58 25.11
N THR A 246 -1.74 0.74 25.03
CA THR A 246 -1.29 1.57 26.14
C THR A 246 -2.32 1.57 27.29
N ARG A 247 -1.86 1.83 28.54
CA ARG A 247 -2.73 2.01 29.70
C ARG A 247 -3.82 3.06 29.47
N ASP A 248 -3.55 4.07 28.64
CA ASP A 248 -4.50 5.12 28.28
C ASP A 248 -5.65 4.62 27.39
N ALA A 249 -5.37 3.71 26.45
CA ALA A 249 -6.42 3.07 25.65
C ALA A 249 -7.36 2.23 26.53
N LYS A 250 -6.81 1.50 27.51
CA LYS A 250 -7.60 0.74 28.49
C LYS A 250 -8.47 1.65 29.37
N ARG A 251 -7.94 2.80 29.81
CA ARG A 251 -8.70 3.81 30.55
C ARG A 251 -9.83 4.42 29.74
N LYS A 252 -9.59 4.74 28.45
CA LYS A 252 -10.64 5.24 27.54
C LYS A 252 -11.76 4.21 27.38
N SER A 253 -11.43 2.93 27.23
CA SER A 253 -12.42 1.86 27.10
C SER A 253 -13.31 1.73 28.34
N VAL A 254 -12.75 1.83 29.56
CA VAL A 254 -13.54 1.79 30.81
C VAL A 254 -14.47 3.00 30.88
N ARG A 255 -14.04 4.20 30.47
CA ARG A 255 -14.89 5.39 30.47
C ARG A 255 -16.10 5.31 29.52
N LEU A 256 -16.12 4.37 28.58
CA LEU A 256 -17.32 4.13 27.76
C LEU A 256 -18.50 3.63 28.62
N LEU A 257 -18.24 2.96 29.72
CA LEU A 257 -19.29 2.54 30.68
C LEU A 257 -19.93 3.74 31.37
N ASP A 258 -19.14 4.77 31.69
CA ASP A 258 -19.65 6.00 32.35
C ASP A 258 -20.69 6.69 31.45
N LYS A 259 -20.47 6.68 30.10
CA LYS A 259 -21.44 7.22 29.13
C LYS A 259 -22.74 6.41 29.06
N VAL A 260 -22.68 5.09 29.26
CA VAL A 260 -23.88 4.23 29.27
C VAL A 260 -24.72 4.44 30.53
N VAL A 261 -24.08 4.79 31.65
CA VAL A 261 -24.74 4.99 32.96
C VAL A 261 -25.21 6.45 33.13
N GLY A 262 -24.90 7.35 32.19
CA GLY A 262 -25.40 8.73 32.21
C GLY A 262 -24.69 9.67 33.19
N ASN A 263 -23.47 9.34 33.57
CA ASN A 263 -22.58 10.26 34.30
C ASN A 263 -21.77 11.06 33.25
N ASP A 264 -22.35 12.19 32.80
CA ASP A 264 -21.64 13.22 32.02
C ASP A 264 -20.67 14.03 32.89
#